data_58bd8b76d98d2ff2238a740395714ab7
#
_entry.id   58bd8b76d98d2ff2238a740395714ab7
#
_cell.length_a   1.000
_cell.length_b   1.000
_cell.length_c   1.000
_cell.angle_alpha   90.00
_cell.angle_beta   90.00
_cell.angle_gamma   90.00
#
_symmetry.space_group_name_H-M   'P 1'
#
loop_
_entity.id
_entity.type
_entity.pdbx_description
1 polymer ?
#
loop_
_entity_poly.entity_id
_entity_poly.type
_entity_poly.pdbx_seq_one_letter_code
_entity_poly.pdbx_strand_id
1 'polypeptide(L)'
;DEFWKKNRKNYQFGQEFERRLSRELFQYQENVGLHNPYEQELREMNSITNGDIEALSRSMSETYEGKIGQLAKNPLRHHKNVAIGNITLASRAAIRGGMSTEKSFSLADSFSQQVEEIENLPEVEAFKREIKFTYARMVKEEKNNEIVERENQVNPLIAQVKDYVFHHLHGAIQVQDIAQALQVNPDY
;
A
#
# COMPACT_ATOMS: atom_id res chain seq x y z
N ASP A 1 10.76 -1.46 -33.00
CA ASP A 1 11.33 -2.76 -33.44
C ASP A 1 12.83 -2.71 -33.75
N GLU A 2 13.35 -1.64 -34.36
CA GLU A 2 14.78 -1.47 -34.60
C GLU A 2 15.59 -1.19 -33.32
N PHE A 3 15.04 -0.46 -32.37
CA PHE A 3 15.65 -0.20 -31.06
C PHE A 3 15.95 -1.51 -30.31
N TRP A 4 14.99 -2.44 -30.27
CA TRP A 4 15.16 -3.75 -29.64
C TRP A 4 16.10 -4.66 -30.41
N LYS A 5 16.13 -4.61 -31.75
CA LYS A 5 17.06 -5.37 -32.57
C LYS A 5 18.50 -4.90 -32.39
N LYS A 6 18.73 -3.58 -32.28
CA LYS A 6 20.07 -2.98 -32.08
C LYS A 6 20.62 -3.24 -30.67
N ASN A 7 19.73 -3.25 -29.64
CA ASN A 7 20.12 -3.51 -28.26
C ASN A 7 20.21 -5.01 -27.90
N ARG A 8 19.57 -5.91 -28.65
CA ARG A 8 19.76 -7.36 -28.51
C ARG A 8 21.21 -7.82 -28.73
N LYS A 9 21.99 -7.14 -29.56
CA LYS A 9 23.39 -7.46 -29.80
C LYS A 9 24.33 -7.09 -28.64
N ASN A 10 23.93 -6.17 -27.76
CA ASN A 10 24.73 -5.73 -26.62
C ASN A 10 24.39 -6.43 -25.30
N TYR A 11 23.26 -7.13 -25.23
CA TYR A 11 22.92 -7.98 -24.10
C TYR A 11 23.18 -9.44 -24.48
N GLN A 12 24.30 -10.00 -24.06
CA GLN A 12 24.54 -11.47 -24.02
C GLN A 12 23.61 -12.13 -22.99
N PHE A 13 22.32 -11.81 -23.09
CA PHE A 13 21.32 -12.15 -22.07
C PHE A 13 20.93 -13.64 -22.09
N GLY A 14 21.14 -14.33 -23.23
CA GLY A 14 20.62 -15.68 -23.39
C GLY A 14 21.36 -16.72 -22.54
N GLN A 15 22.60 -16.99 -22.89
CA GLN A 15 23.32 -18.13 -22.31
C GLN A 15 23.84 -17.89 -20.88
N GLU A 16 24.28 -16.67 -20.58
CA GLU A 16 24.81 -16.35 -19.25
C GLU A 16 23.68 -16.25 -18.22
N PHE A 17 22.55 -15.69 -18.60
CA PHE A 17 21.33 -15.66 -17.77
C PHE A 17 20.81 -17.08 -17.49
N GLU A 18 20.68 -17.93 -18.51
CA GLU A 18 20.22 -19.31 -18.34
C GLU A 18 21.17 -20.13 -17.44
N ARG A 19 22.49 -19.96 -17.58
CA ARG A 19 23.47 -20.61 -16.71
C ARG A 19 23.38 -20.12 -15.27
N ARG A 20 23.12 -18.84 -15.08
CA ARG A 20 22.95 -18.25 -13.75
C ARG A 20 21.65 -18.72 -13.11
N LEU A 21 20.54 -18.67 -13.83
CA LEU A 21 19.24 -19.15 -13.39
C LEU A 21 19.30 -20.65 -13.03
N SER A 22 19.87 -21.49 -13.90
CA SER A 22 20.01 -22.91 -13.63
C SER A 22 20.85 -23.19 -12.39
N ARG A 23 21.91 -22.42 -12.15
CA ARG A 23 22.72 -22.52 -10.94
C ARG A 23 21.96 -22.13 -9.69
N GLU A 24 21.18 -21.04 -9.76
CA GLU A 24 20.36 -20.59 -8.65
C GLU A 24 19.25 -21.61 -8.35
N LEU A 25 18.54 -22.11 -9.35
CA LEU A 25 17.51 -23.15 -9.19
C LEU A 25 18.11 -24.46 -8.63
N PHE A 26 19.29 -24.87 -9.06
CA PHE A 26 19.97 -26.04 -8.52
C PHE A 26 20.35 -25.83 -7.05
N GLN A 27 20.87 -24.65 -6.69
CA GLN A 27 21.16 -24.30 -5.30
C GLN A 27 19.91 -24.31 -4.42
N TYR A 28 18.75 -23.94 -4.95
CA TYR A 28 17.47 -24.04 -4.24
C TYR A 28 17.04 -25.47 -4.00
N GLN A 29 17.30 -26.38 -4.94
CA GLN A 29 17.00 -27.81 -4.79
C GLN A 29 17.91 -28.51 -3.80
N GLU A 30 19.17 -28.13 -3.74
CA GLU A 30 20.18 -28.73 -2.86
C GLU A 30 20.18 -28.14 -1.44
N ASN A 31 19.91 -26.84 -1.31
CA ASN A 31 19.84 -26.15 -0.04
C ASN A 31 18.37 -25.98 0.35
N VAL A 32 17.96 -26.56 1.47
CA VAL A 32 16.60 -26.48 2.05
C VAL A 32 16.26 -25.05 2.53
N GLY A 33 16.59 -24.04 1.75
CA GLY A 33 16.27 -22.63 2.03
C GLY A 33 15.08 -22.19 1.20
N LEU A 34 13.87 -22.51 1.67
CA LEU A 34 12.65 -22.05 1.04
C LEU A 34 12.52 -20.52 1.16
N HIS A 35 11.96 -19.89 0.13
CA HIS A 35 11.47 -18.51 0.25
C HIS A 35 10.33 -18.42 1.28
N ASN A 36 10.05 -17.21 1.75
CA ASN A 36 8.86 -16.99 2.56
C ASN A 36 7.62 -17.52 1.82
N PRO A 37 6.65 -18.12 2.54
CA PRO A 37 5.43 -18.61 1.93
C PRO A 37 4.69 -17.50 1.18
N TYR A 38 4.29 -17.76 -0.06
CA TYR A 38 3.54 -16.80 -0.87
C TYR A 38 2.21 -16.42 -0.21
N GLU A 39 1.62 -17.33 0.55
CA GLU A 39 0.40 -17.11 1.32
C GLU A 39 0.56 -16.00 2.37
N GLN A 40 1.75 -15.78 2.92
CA GLN A 40 2.03 -14.64 3.79
C GLN A 40 1.92 -13.31 3.03
N GLU A 41 2.58 -13.21 1.88
CA GLU A 41 2.49 -12.02 1.04
C GLU A 41 1.04 -11.74 0.65
N LEU A 42 0.27 -12.77 0.28
CA LEU A 42 -1.15 -12.63 -0.03
C LEU A 42 -1.96 -12.12 1.17
N ARG A 43 -1.70 -12.60 2.40
CA ARG A 43 -2.40 -12.08 3.59
C ARG A 43 -2.10 -10.62 3.83
N GLU A 44 -0.84 -10.21 3.73
CA GLU A 44 -0.46 -8.80 3.87
C GLU A 44 -1.12 -7.92 2.79
N MET A 45 -1.06 -8.34 1.53
CA MET A 45 -1.67 -7.61 0.43
C MET A 45 -3.19 -7.53 0.55
N ASN A 46 -3.86 -8.61 0.97
CA ASN A 46 -5.30 -8.61 1.22
C ASN A 46 -5.67 -7.69 2.40
N SER A 47 -4.85 -7.65 3.44
CA SER A 47 -5.05 -6.73 4.57
C SER A 47 -4.97 -5.27 4.11
N ILE A 48 -4.02 -4.92 3.25
CA ILE A 48 -3.93 -3.58 2.64
C ILE A 48 -5.15 -3.30 1.77
N THR A 49 -5.53 -4.23 0.88
CA THR A 49 -6.70 -4.11 0.00
C THR A 49 -7.99 -3.88 0.80
N ASN A 50 -8.09 -4.47 1.98
CA ASN A 50 -9.26 -4.31 2.84
C ASN A 50 -9.18 -3.11 3.79
N GLY A 51 -8.02 -2.48 3.94
CA GLY A 51 -7.78 -1.43 4.93
C GLY A 51 -7.77 -1.99 6.36
N ASP A 52 -7.49 -3.30 6.52
CA ASP A 52 -7.49 -3.99 7.81
C ASP A 52 -6.11 -3.91 8.47
N ILE A 53 -5.94 -2.88 9.30
CA ILE A 53 -4.70 -2.59 10.03
C ILE A 53 -4.34 -3.72 11.00
N GLU A 54 -5.33 -4.32 11.64
CA GLU A 54 -5.13 -5.37 12.64
C GLU A 54 -4.72 -6.69 11.99
N ALA A 55 -5.37 -7.07 10.89
CA ALA A 55 -4.95 -8.24 10.11
C ALA A 55 -3.54 -8.06 9.54
N LEU A 56 -3.21 -6.86 9.05
CA LEU A 56 -1.86 -6.53 8.58
C LEU A 56 -0.83 -6.70 9.71
N SER A 57 -1.12 -6.16 10.91
CA SER A 57 -0.23 -6.26 12.06
C SER A 57 -0.02 -7.73 12.48
N ARG A 58 -1.07 -8.53 12.50
CA ARG A 58 -0.97 -9.97 12.80
C ARG A 58 -0.10 -10.69 11.78
N SER A 59 -0.37 -10.50 10.49
CA SER A 59 0.41 -11.15 9.41
C SER A 59 1.88 -10.77 9.44
N MET A 60 2.20 -9.51 9.72
CA MET A 60 3.59 -9.04 9.82
C MET A 60 4.31 -9.50 11.10
N SER A 61 3.61 -10.01 12.11
CA SER A 61 4.20 -10.58 13.32
C SER A 61 4.43 -12.08 13.24
N GLU A 62 3.94 -12.75 12.19
CA GLU A 62 4.16 -14.16 11.97
C GLU A 62 5.64 -14.45 11.69
N THR A 63 6.14 -15.56 12.21
CA THR A 63 7.51 -16.03 11.97
C THR A 63 7.50 -17.19 10.99
N TYR A 64 8.41 -17.14 10.01
CA TYR A 64 8.55 -18.18 8.99
C TYR A 64 9.99 -18.67 8.93
N GLU A 65 10.16 -19.94 8.58
CA GLU A 65 11.48 -20.53 8.34
C GLU A 65 12.09 -20.07 7.00
N GLY A 66 11.30 -19.43 6.16
CA GLY A 66 11.71 -18.93 4.84
C GLY A 66 12.66 -17.75 4.91
N LYS A 67 13.34 -17.50 3.81
CA LYS A 67 14.27 -16.37 3.64
C LYS A 67 13.90 -15.55 2.41
N ILE A 68 14.08 -14.24 2.51
CA ILE A 68 14.04 -13.37 1.33
C ILE A 68 15.30 -13.64 0.50
N GLY A 69 15.15 -13.84 -0.81
CA GLY A 69 16.27 -14.03 -1.73
C GLY A 69 17.25 -12.84 -1.68
N GLN A 70 18.53 -13.11 -1.87
CA GLN A 70 19.55 -12.07 -1.84
C GLN A 70 19.50 -11.17 -3.07
N LEU A 71 18.99 -9.94 -2.93
CA LEU A 71 18.84 -8.98 -4.03
C LEU A 71 20.07 -8.08 -4.25
N ALA A 72 21.01 -8.03 -3.29
CA ALA A 72 22.29 -7.34 -3.42
C ALA A 72 23.33 -7.92 -2.45
N LYS A 73 24.63 -7.75 -2.77
CA LYS A 73 25.73 -8.16 -1.87
C LYS A 73 25.84 -7.25 -0.65
N ASN A 74 25.62 -5.95 -0.83
CA ASN A 74 25.60 -4.97 0.26
C ASN A 74 24.28 -5.12 1.03
N PRO A 75 24.31 -5.32 2.38
CA PRO A 75 23.10 -5.54 3.17
C PRO A 75 22.11 -4.36 3.10
N LEU A 76 22.57 -3.14 3.22
CA LEU A 76 21.70 -1.96 3.12
C LEU A 76 21.01 -1.90 1.75
N ARG A 77 21.76 -2.11 0.66
CA ARG A 77 21.20 -2.13 -0.69
C ARG A 77 20.21 -3.28 -0.89
N HIS A 78 20.48 -4.45 -0.30
CA HIS A 78 19.53 -5.56 -0.30
C HIS A 78 18.18 -5.15 0.32
N HIS A 79 18.21 -4.59 1.53
CA HIS A 79 16.97 -4.18 2.22
C HIS A 79 16.25 -3.01 1.53
N LYS A 80 16.98 -2.08 0.91
CA LYS A 80 16.38 -1.04 0.04
C LYS A 80 15.66 -1.67 -1.17
N ASN A 81 16.26 -2.64 -1.84
CA ASN A 81 15.63 -3.34 -2.96
C ASN A 81 14.35 -4.08 -2.53
N VAL A 82 14.36 -4.70 -1.34
CA VAL A 82 13.15 -5.31 -0.75
C VAL A 82 12.07 -4.26 -0.48
N ALA A 83 12.47 -3.10 0.06
CA ALA A 83 11.53 -1.99 0.31
C ALA A 83 10.86 -1.50 -0.98
N ILE A 84 11.61 -1.32 -2.07
CA ILE A 84 11.07 -0.94 -3.38
C ILE A 84 10.06 -1.99 -3.89
N GLY A 85 10.37 -3.29 -3.73
CA GLY A 85 9.41 -4.36 -4.04
C GLY A 85 8.13 -4.26 -3.22
N ASN A 86 8.25 -4.03 -1.91
CA ASN A 86 7.11 -3.84 -1.00
C ASN A 86 6.26 -2.62 -1.38
N ILE A 87 6.88 -1.49 -1.75
CA ILE A 87 6.19 -0.29 -2.23
C ILE A 87 5.30 -0.65 -3.43
N THR A 88 5.86 -1.34 -4.41
CA THR A 88 5.13 -1.72 -5.61
C THR A 88 3.93 -2.60 -5.30
N LEU A 89 4.12 -3.65 -4.50
CA LEU A 89 3.06 -4.58 -4.11
C LEU A 89 1.96 -3.88 -3.30
N ALA A 90 2.35 -3.08 -2.31
CA ALA A 90 1.41 -2.35 -1.46
C ALA A 90 0.60 -1.31 -2.25
N SER A 91 1.24 -0.59 -3.18
CA SER A 91 0.58 0.34 -4.09
C SER A 91 -0.50 -0.36 -4.93
N ARG A 92 -0.20 -1.52 -5.51
CA ARG A 92 -1.19 -2.28 -6.30
C ARG A 92 -2.31 -2.85 -5.43
N ALA A 93 -2.01 -3.26 -4.19
CA ALA A 93 -3.02 -3.69 -3.24
C ALA A 93 -3.96 -2.54 -2.84
N ALA A 94 -3.42 -1.35 -2.61
CA ALA A 94 -4.21 -0.16 -2.28
C ALA A 94 -5.14 0.27 -3.41
N ILE A 95 -4.69 0.23 -4.68
CA ILE A 95 -5.54 0.50 -5.84
C ILE A 95 -6.70 -0.51 -5.90
N ARG A 96 -6.43 -1.81 -5.69
CA ARG A 96 -7.50 -2.81 -5.60
C ARG A 96 -8.47 -2.54 -4.44
N GLY A 97 -8.02 -1.89 -3.39
CA GLY A 97 -8.82 -1.49 -2.23
C GLY A 97 -9.64 -0.22 -2.40
N GLY A 98 -9.58 0.44 -3.58
CA GLY A 98 -10.36 1.64 -3.89
C GLY A 98 -9.55 2.94 -3.91
N MET A 99 -8.27 2.91 -3.56
CA MET A 99 -7.41 4.09 -3.67
C MET A 99 -7.22 4.49 -5.13
N SER A 100 -7.30 5.80 -5.44
CA SER A 100 -7.07 6.26 -6.82
C SER A 100 -5.65 5.92 -7.30
N THR A 101 -5.53 5.59 -8.59
CA THR A 101 -4.27 5.20 -9.20
C THR A 101 -3.20 6.28 -9.05
N GLU A 102 -3.57 7.54 -9.31
CA GLU A 102 -2.66 8.69 -9.24
C GLU A 102 -2.13 8.90 -7.81
N LYS A 103 -3.03 8.89 -6.82
CA LYS A 103 -2.65 9.01 -5.40
C LYS A 103 -1.71 7.89 -4.97
N SER A 104 -2.00 6.65 -5.39
CA SER A 104 -1.20 5.49 -5.05
C SER A 104 0.19 5.53 -5.70
N PHE A 105 0.30 5.97 -6.94
CA PHE A 105 1.58 6.08 -7.65
C PHE A 105 2.43 7.22 -7.10
N SER A 106 1.84 8.40 -6.88
CA SER A 106 2.55 9.54 -6.27
C SER A 106 3.14 9.19 -4.90
N LEU A 107 2.39 8.41 -4.11
CA LEU A 107 2.88 7.92 -2.83
C LEU A 107 4.03 6.90 -3.00
N ALA A 108 3.94 6.00 -3.99
CA ALA A 108 4.99 5.05 -4.30
C ALA A 108 6.29 5.74 -4.73
N ASP A 109 6.19 6.80 -5.55
CA ASP A 109 7.33 7.61 -5.97
C ASP A 109 7.99 8.30 -4.77
N SER A 110 7.18 8.90 -3.89
CA SER A 110 7.66 9.54 -2.67
C SER A 110 8.37 8.55 -1.75
N PHE A 111 7.81 7.38 -1.52
CA PHE A 111 8.45 6.34 -0.70
C PHE A 111 9.74 5.83 -1.34
N SER A 112 9.77 5.68 -2.67
CA SER A 112 10.97 5.22 -3.37
C SER A 112 12.13 6.21 -3.22
N GLN A 113 11.85 7.52 -3.27
CA GLN A 113 12.84 8.57 -3.03
C GLN A 113 13.34 8.51 -1.57
N GLN A 114 12.44 8.39 -0.60
CA GLN A 114 12.80 8.28 0.81
C GLN A 114 13.66 7.06 1.12
N VAL A 115 13.36 5.90 0.50
CA VAL A 115 14.20 4.68 0.64
C VAL A 115 15.64 4.94 0.21
N GLU A 116 15.87 5.71 -0.85
CA GLU A 116 17.23 6.01 -1.31
C GLU A 116 18.01 6.89 -0.32
N GLU A 117 17.33 7.73 0.45
CA GLU A 117 17.96 8.62 1.45
C GLU A 117 18.33 7.89 2.75
N ILE A 118 17.76 6.72 3.05
CA ILE A 118 18.04 5.97 4.27
C ILE A 118 19.48 5.42 4.26
N GLU A 119 20.23 5.61 5.32
CA GLU A 119 21.65 5.25 5.41
C GLU A 119 21.92 4.04 6.33
N ASN A 120 20.93 3.52 7.05
CA ASN A 120 21.13 2.42 8.01
C ASN A 120 20.04 1.35 7.95
N LEU A 121 20.38 0.12 8.36
CA LEU A 121 19.48 -1.04 8.30
C LEU A 121 18.25 -0.92 9.22
N PRO A 122 18.37 -0.51 10.49
CA PRO A 122 17.19 -0.41 11.36
C PRO A 122 16.12 0.52 10.80
N GLU A 123 16.53 1.61 10.19
CA GLU A 123 15.62 2.59 9.59
C GLU A 123 14.90 2.02 8.36
N VAL A 124 15.60 1.31 7.46
CA VAL A 124 14.97 0.63 6.33
C VAL A 124 13.94 -0.41 6.81
N GLU A 125 14.25 -1.18 7.86
CA GLU A 125 13.33 -2.17 8.42
C GLU A 125 12.07 -1.53 8.99
N ALA A 126 12.22 -0.44 9.74
CA ALA A 126 11.08 0.34 10.25
C ALA A 126 10.27 0.94 9.09
N PHE A 127 10.94 1.47 8.08
CA PHE A 127 10.30 2.09 6.93
C PHE A 127 9.51 1.08 6.07
N LYS A 128 10.02 -0.13 5.86
CA LYS A 128 9.26 -1.21 5.18
C LYS A 128 7.91 -1.51 5.86
N ARG A 129 7.88 -1.45 7.19
CA ARG A 129 6.63 -1.60 7.94
C ARG A 129 5.70 -0.41 7.72
N GLU A 130 6.24 0.80 7.84
CA GLU A 130 5.47 2.05 7.69
C GLU A 130 4.82 2.18 6.31
N ILE A 131 5.51 1.80 5.23
CA ILE A 131 4.95 1.75 3.86
C ILE A 131 3.63 0.97 3.84
N LYS A 132 3.63 -0.26 4.36
CA LYS A 132 2.45 -1.14 4.33
C LYS A 132 1.31 -0.58 5.17
N PHE A 133 1.61 -0.09 6.38
CA PHE A 133 0.60 0.52 7.25
C PHE A 133 0.02 1.81 6.68
N THR A 134 0.83 2.62 6.03
CA THR A 134 0.35 3.85 5.39
C THR A 134 -0.64 3.54 4.28
N TYR A 135 -0.33 2.61 3.38
CA TYR A 135 -1.28 2.19 2.35
C TYR A 135 -2.57 1.61 2.94
N ALA A 136 -2.48 0.77 3.97
CA ALA A 136 -3.65 0.20 4.62
C ALA A 136 -4.53 1.26 5.30
N ARG A 137 -3.93 2.25 5.99
CA ARG A 137 -4.66 3.38 6.58
C ARG A 137 -5.39 4.19 5.50
N MET A 138 -4.71 4.52 4.41
CA MET A 138 -5.31 5.31 3.33
C MET A 138 -6.47 4.57 2.65
N VAL A 139 -6.36 3.26 2.44
CA VAL A 139 -7.49 2.46 1.93
C VAL A 139 -8.66 2.46 2.92
N LYS A 140 -8.39 2.34 4.21
CA LYS A 140 -9.43 2.41 5.25
C LYS A 140 -10.15 3.76 5.23
N GLU A 141 -9.42 4.85 5.08
CA GLU A 141 -9.97 6.20 4.97
C GLU A 141 -10.83 6.37 3.72
N GLU A 142 -10.37 5.91 2.54
CA GLU A 142 -11.16 5.97 1.31
C GLU A 142 -12.48 5.20 1.45
N LYS A 143 -12.46 3.98 2.01
CA LYS A 143 -13.68 3.20 2.25
C LYS A 143 -14.65 3.87 3.22
N ASN A 144 -14.13 4.48 4.28
CA ASN A 144 -14.98 5.24 5.21
C ASN A 144 -15.63 6.45 4.54
N ASN A 145 -14.87 7.16 3.70
CA ASN A 145 -15.39 8.30 2.95
C ASN A 145 -16.50 7.87 1.95
N GLU A 146 -16.30 6.75 1.23
CA GLU A 146 -17.33 6.20 0.35
C GLU A 146 -18.62 5.82 1.10
N ILE A 147 -18.51 5.25 2.30
CA ILE A 147 -19.67 4.92 3.13
C ILE A 147 -20.41 6.20 3.52
N VAL A 148 -19.68 7.20 4.00
CA VAL A 148 -20.26 8.50 4.38
C VAL A 148 -20.94 9.19 3.18
N GLU A 149 -20.33 9.13 1.99
CA GLU A 149 -20.93 9.69 0.77
C GLU A 149 -22.20 8.94 0.37
N ARG A 150 -22.21 7.61 0.43
CA ARG A 150 -23.41 6.80 0.16
C ARG A 150 -24.53 7.09 1.16
N GLU A 151 -24.23 7.19 2.44
CA GLU A 151 -25.20 7.56 3.46
C GLU A 151 -25.78 8.97 3.22
N ASN A 152 -24.95 9.93 2.80
CA ASN A 152 -25.40 11.26 2.43
C ASN A 152 -26.30 11.26 1.18
N GLN A 153 -26.03 10.39 0.21
CA GLN A 153 -26.88 10.23 -0.98
C GLN A 153 -28.24 9.56 -0.66
N VAL A 154 -28.25 8.64 0.31
CA VAL A 154 -29.48 7.96 0.77
C VAL A 154 -30.35 8.89 1.62
N ASN A 155 -29.74 9.85 2.34
CA ASN A 155 -30.49 10.83 3.14
C ASN A 155 -29.99 12.26 2.84
N PRO A 156 -30.60 12.92 1.84
CA PRO A 156 -30.26 14.31 1.47
C PRO A 156 -30.32 15.31 2.64
N LEU A 157 -31.13 15.03 3.64
CA LEU A 157 -31.26 15.87 4.84
C LEU A 157 -29.96 15.89 5.65
N ILE A 158 -29.27 14.73 5.78
CA ILE A 158 -27.98 14.66 6.47
C ILE A 158 -26.92 15.50 5.77
N ALA A 159 -26.90 15.49 4.44
CA ALA A 159 -25.99 16.33 3.66
C ALA A 159 -26.25 17.83 3.91
N GLN A 160 -27.50 18.23 3.91
CA GLN A 160 -27.91 19.63 4.18
C GLN A 160 -27.59 20.06 5.62
N VAL A 161 -27.76 19.17 6.61
CA VAL A 161 -27.40 19.44 8.02
C VAL A 161 -25.87 19.64 8.13
N LYS A 162 -25.07 18.78 7.50
CA LYS A 162 -23.61 18.92 7.50
C LYS A 162 -23.17 20.24 6.87
N ASP A 163 -23.74 20.60 5.74
CA ASP A 163 -23.46 21.86 5.05
C ASP A 163 -23.83 23.07 5.91
N TYR A 164 -24.98 23.05 6.54
CA TYR A 164 -25.40 24.10 7.48
C TYR A 164 -24.41 24.25 8.64
N VAL A 165 -24.05 23.15 9.30
CA VAL A 165 -23.06 23.12 10.40
C VAL A 165 -21.70 23.67 9.93
N PHE A 166 -21.24 23.26 8.76
CA PHE A 166 -19.96 23.72 8.22
C PHE A 166 -19.92 25.24 7.99
N HIS A 167 -20.99 25.81 7.49
CA HIS A 167 -21.08 27.26 7.27
C HIS A 167 -21.28 28.09 8.55
N HIS A 168 -21.67 27.45 9.67
CA HIS A 168 -21.98 28.13 10.93
C HIS A 168 -21.03 27.76 12.08
N LEU A 169 -19.86 27.14 11.77
CA LEU A 169 -18.87 26.65 12.75
C LEU A 169 -18.36 27.73 13.73
N HIS A 170 -18.49 29.02 13.41
CA HIS A 170 -17.98 30.11 14.23
C HIS A 170 -19.04 30.64 15.25
N GLY A 171 -20.21 30.02 15.36
CA GLY A 171 -21.30 30.37 16.27
C GLY A 171 -21.80 29.19 17.10
N ALA A 172 -22.67 29.50 18.08
CA ALA A 172 -23.42 28.45 18.77
C ALA A 172 -24.52 27.92 17.83
N ILE A 173 -24.50 26.63 17.52
CA ILE A 173 -25.46 25.95 16.66
C ILE A 173 -26.40 25.16 17.54
N GLN A 174 -27.73 25.43 17.41
CA GLN A 174 -28.76 24.63 18.07
C GLN A 174 -29.57 23.83 17.07
N VAL A 175 -30.13 22.70 17.53
CA VAL A 175 -30.93 21.81 16.67
C VAL A 175 -32.13 22.57 16.07
N GLN A 176 -32.71 23.48 16.82
CA GLN A 176 -33.82 24.32 16.37
C GLN A 176 -33.45 25.23 15.19
N ASP A 177 -32.24 25.79 15.19
CA ASP A 177 -31.76 26.66 14.11
C ASP A 177 -31.58 25.85 12.80
N ILE A 178 -31.05 24.65 12.91
CA ILE A 178 -30.89 23.73 11.77
C ILE A 178 -32.28 23.33 11.24
N ALA A 179 -33.20 22.93 12.13
CA ALA A 179 -34.52 22.48 11.76
C ALA A 179 -35.29 23.59 11.07
N GLN A 180 -35.17 24.83 11.55
CA GLN A 180 -35.81 26.01 10.93
C GLN A 180 -35.21 26.31 9.55
N ALA A 181 -33.91 26.30 9.43
CA ALA A 181 -33.19 26.55 8.17
C ALA A 181 -33.52 25.51 7.08
N LEU A 182 -33.65 24.25 7.46
CA LEU A 182 -33.95 23.15 6.56
C LEU A 182 -35.45 22.84 6.42
N GLN A 183 -36.30 23.60 7.10
CA GLN A 183 -37.78 23.46 7.10
C GLN A 183 -38.24 22.04 7.50
N VAL A 184 -37.59 21.45 8.51
CA VAL A 184 -37.90 20.11 9.06
C VAL A 184 -38.33 20.21 10.52
N ASN A 185 -39.03 19.18 11.01
CA ASN A 185 -39.36 19.10 12.43
C ASN A 185 -38.09 18.80 13.25
N PRO A 186 -37.79 19.58 14.33
CA PRO A 186 -36.62 19.33 15.18
C PRO A 186 -36.64 17.98 15.92
N ASP A 187 -37.82 17.34 16.03
CA ASP A 187 -37.98 16.03 16.67
C ASP A 187 -37.93 14.85 15.69
N TYR A 188 -37.52 15.10 14.45
CA TYR A 188 -37.48 14.09 13.39
C TYR A 188 -36.17 13.24 13.47
#